data_e9aefd3700cfec2291d6985fb47e2343
#
_entry.id   e9aefd3700cfec2291d6985fb47e2343
#
_cell.length_a   1.000
_cell.length_b   1.000
_cell.length_c   1.000
_cell.angle_alpha   90.00
_cell.angle_beta   90.00
_cell.angle_gamma   90.00
#
_symmetry.space_group_name_H-M   'P 1'
#
loop_
_entity.id
_entity.type
_entity.pdbx_description
1 polymer ?
#
loop_
_entity_poly.entity_id
_entity_poly.type
_entity_poly.pdbx_seq_one_letter_code
_entity_poly.pdbx_strand_id
1 'polypeptide(L)'
;MKKLLLIGAVLPALAGLAACGDRTTTDNTNTVVVDEGTANDTVLTDETLDGNAAATTGNATDAAGLTAQSFANTMAASDTFEIESAKIAQDKATAPALKKFAAQMVKDHTASTAKLKTAAASANVTPAPALTAEQNANLEALRAASGADFDTVYKQQQVAAHQQALSALQGYAANGEAASLKTFASNTAPVVEGHLKEVQGM
;
A
#
# COMPACT_ATOMS: atom_id res chain seq x y z
N MET A 1 -14.39 17.59 55.52
CA MET A 1 -15.25 18.76 55.29
C MET A 1 -15.68 18.76 53.84
N LYS A 2 -16.99 18.64 53.64
CA LYS A 2 -17.70 18.60 52.35
C LYS A 2 -17.60 19.96 51.66
N LYS A 3 -17.38 20.05 50.39
CA LYS A 3 -18.01 21.04 49.51
C LYS A 3 -18.25 20.45 48.14
N LEU A 4 -19.48 20.13 47.90
CA LEU A 4 -20.19 19.83 46.66
C LEU A 4 -20.52 21.19 46.02
N LEU A 5 -20.28 21.36 44.72
CA LEU A 5 -20.87 22.43 43.92
C LEU A 5 -21.27 21.85 42.55
N LEU A 6 -22.56 21.72 42.40
CA LEU A 6 -23.36 21.51 41.19
C LEU A 6 -23.65 22.84 40.51
N ILE A 7 -24.16 22.76 39.30
CA ILE A 7 -24.84 23.78 38.46
C ILE A 7 -23.93 24.21 37.28
N GLY A 8 -24.32 24.17 36.01
CA GLY A 8 -25.64 24.02 35.43
C GLY A 8 -25.53 23.83 33.90
N ALA A 9 -26.55 23.21 33.39
CA ALA A 9 -26.81 23.00 31.94
C ALA A 9 -27.25 24.30 31.28
N VAL A 10 -26.79 24.55 30.05
CA VAL A 10 -27.49 25.44 29.11
C VAL A 10 -27.40 24.84 27.72
N LEU A 11 -28.53 24.35 27.23
CA LEU A 11 -28.83 24.22 25.81
C LEU A 11 -29.41 25.55 25.28
N PRO A 12 -29.16 25.87 24.02
CA PRO A 12 -30.28 26.29 23.19
C PRO A 12 -30.40 25.45 21.91
N ALA A 13 -31.62 25.01 21.66
CA ALA A 13 -32.12 24.58 20.37
C ALA A 13 -32.59 25.81 19.61
N LEU A 14 -32.36 25.84 18.29
CA LEU A 14 -33.17 26.52 17.25
C LEU A 14 -32.80 25.89 15.91
N ALA A 15 -33.71 25.10 15.32
CA ALA A 15 -34.73 25.46 14.35
C ALA A 15 -34.17 25.98 13.02
N GLY A 16 -34.10 25.13 12.03
CA GLY A 16 -34.91 25.07 10.80
C GLY A 16 -34.52 26.07 9.72
N LEU A 17 -34.10 25.54 8.54
CA LEU A 17 -34.66 26.04 7.26
C LEU A 17 -34.43 24.95 6.19
N ALA A 18 -35.53 24.46 5.64
CA ALA A 18 -35.58 23.68 4.44
C ALA A 18 -35.35 24.60 3.25
N ALA A 19 -34.44 24.23 2.35
CA ALA A 19 -34.40 24.79 0.98
C ALA A 19 -34.34 23.60 0.02
N CYS A 20 -35.44 23.42 -0.70
CA CYS A 20 -35.51 22.61 -1.92
C CYS A 20 -34.63 23.25 -2.98
N GLY A 21 -33.78 22.48 -3.64
CA GLY A 21 -32.97 22.90 -4.77
C GLY A 21 -32.68 21.69 -5.65
N ASP A 22 -33.52 21.53 -6.62
CA ASP A 22 -33.40 21.01 -7.98
C ASP A 22 -32.33 19.91 -8.26
N ARG A 23 -32.89 18.74 -8.59
CA ARG A 23 -32.15 17.64 -9.24
C ARG A 23 -32.04 17.89 -10.72
N THR A 24 -30.92 18.29 -11.22
CA THR A 24 -30.60 18.12 -12.65
C THR A 24 -29.95 16.74 -12.81
N THR A 25 -30.77 15.78 -13.21
CA THR A 25 -30.32 14.51 -13.81
C THR A 25 -29.74 14.81 -15.17
N THR A 26 -28.41 14.74 -15.28
CA THR A 26 -27.77 14.67 -16.62
C THR A 26 -27.75 13.21 -17.04
N ASP A 27 -28.76 12.86 -17.83
CA ASP A 27 -28.84 11.59 -18.55
C ASP A 27 -27.83 11.65 -19.71
N ASN A 28 -26.71 10.91 -19.57
CA ASN A 28 -25.72 10.81 -20.62
C ASN A 28 -25.92 9.50 -21.38
N THR A 29 -26.98 9.47 -22.20
CA THR A 29 -27.17 8.42 -23.21
C THR A 29 -26.21 8.68 -24.36
N ASN A 30 -25.10 8.00 -24.40
CA ASN A 30 -24.22 7.96 -25.56
C ASN A 30 -24.79 7.00 -26.60
N THR A 31 -25.64 7.54 -27.48
CA THR A 31 -26.13 6.82 -28.65
C THR A 31 -25.07 6.85 -29.73
N VAL A 32 -24.46 5.69 -30.00
CA VAL A 32 -23.57 5.49 -31.15
C VAL A 32 -24.47 5.37 -32.39
N VAL A 33 -24.44 6.39 -33.24
CA VAL A 33 -25.01 6.34 -34.59
C VAL A 33 -23.94 5.75 -35.48
N VAL A 34 -24.17 4.55 -35.99
CA VAL A 34 -23.36 3.95 -37.06
C VAL A 34 -23.88 4.47 -38.39
N ASP A 35 -23.11 5.30 -39.04
CA ASP A 35 -23.33 5.69 -40.44
C ASP A 35 -22.56 4.76 -41.35
N GLU A 36 -23.29 4.04 -42.21
CA GLU A 36 -22.71 3.23 -43.29
C GLU A 36 -22.41 4.13 -44.49
N GLY A 37 -21.12 4.17 -44.89
CA GLY A 37 -20.84 4.75 -46.19
C GLY A 37 -19.36 4.95 -46.56
N THR A 38 -18.95 4.12 -47.47
CA THR A 38 -17.93 4.29 -48.50
C THR A 38 -16.42 4.13 -48.12
N ALA A 39 -15.88 3.12 -48.74
CA ALA A 39 -14.47 2.82 -48.90
C ALA A 39 -13.66 4.00 -49.46
N ASN A 40 -12.51 4.28 -48.89
CA ASN A 40 -11.36 4.72 -49.68
C ASN A 40 -10.05 4.28 -49.00
N ASP A 41 -9.31 3.54 -49.77
CA ASP A 41 -7.97 3.02 -49.61
C ASP A 41 -6.97 4.16 -49.43
N THR A 42 -6.25 4.19 -48.30
CA THR A 42 -4.98 4.92 -48.20
C THR A 42 -4.05 4.21 -47.24
N VAL A 43 -3.09 3.55 -47.81
CA VAL A 43 -1.86 3.08 -47.15
C VAL A 43 -1.17 4.27 -46.49
N LEU A 44 -0.97 4.23 -45.18
CA LEU A 44 -0.06 5.11 -44.48
C LEU A 44 0.93 4.31 -43.64
N THR A 45 2.12 4.45 -44.07
CA THR A 45 3.43 4.12 -43.54
C THR A 45 3.56 4.17 -42.01
N ASP A 46 4.21 3.11 -41.55
CA ASP A 46 5.00 2.93 -40.33
C ASP A 46 5.67 4.24 -39.85
N GLU A 47 5.23 4.74 -38.71
CA GLU A 47 6.00 5.65 -37.87
C GLU A 47 6.10 5.06 -36.48
N THR A 48 7.30 4.61 -36.16
CA THR A 48 7.79 4.23 -34.85
C THR A 48 7.61 5.40 -33.88
N LEU A 49 6.62 5.30 -33.00
CA LEU A 49 6.54 6.18 -31.83
C LEU A 49 7.19 5.48 -30.64
N ASP A 50 8.40 5.94 -30.34
CA ASP A 50 9.02 5.78 -29.03
C ASP A 50 8.06 6.36 -27.97
N GLY A 51 7.20 5.50 -27.44
CA GLY A 51 6.27 5.81 -26.36
C GLY A 51 6.97 5.61 -25.02
N ASN A 52 7.47 6.70 -24.46
CA ASN A 52 7.79 6.79 -23.05
C ASN A 52 6.59 6.30 -22.22
N ALA A 53 6.68 5.06 -21.75
CA ALA A 53 5.68 4.50 -20.85
C ALA A 53 5.77 5.23 -19.51
N ALA A 54 4.94 6.26 -19.36
CA ALA A 54 4.67 6.86 -18.08
C ALA A 54 4.26 5.77 -17.09
N ALA A 55 5.00 5.66 -16.00
CA ALA A 55 4.69 4.77 -14.91
C ALA A 55 3.29 5.10 -14.40
N THR A 56 2.34 4.26 -14.73
CA THR A 56 0.98 4.32 -14.18
C THR A 56 1.08 3.97 -12.71
N THR A 57 0.78 4.93 -11.85
CA THR A 57 0.55 4.73 -10.42
C THR A 57 -0.70 3.88 -10.25
N GLY A 58 -0.55 2.56 -10.37
CA GLY A 58 -1.60 1.58 -10.12
C GLY A 58 -1.58 1.19 -8.65
N ASN A 59 -2.53 1.70 -7.92
CA ASN A 59 -2.83 1.26 -6.57
C ASN A 59 -3.51 -0.11 -6.61
N ALA A 60 -3.17 -0.99 -5.67
CA ALA A 60 -3.68 -2.36 -5.54
C ALA A 60 -3.46 -3.22 -6.80
N THR A 61 -2.25 -3.71 -6.96
CA THR A 61 -1.93 -4.74 -7.93
C THR A 61 -2.75 -5.99 -7.62
N ASP A 62 -3.62 -6.38 -8.55
CA ASP A 62 -4.13 -7.73 -8.60
C ASP A 62 -2.93 -8.68 -8.55
N ALA A 63 -2.72 -9.34 -7.42
CA ALA A 63 -1.57 -10.22 -7.18
C ALA A 63 -1.50 -11.41 -8.18
N ALA A 64 -2.54 -11.59 -8.98
CA ALA A 64 -2.71 -12.66 -9.95
C ALA A 64 -1.92 -12.48 -11.27
N GLY A 65 -1.27 -11.32 -11.50
CA GLY A 65 -0.60 -11.01 -12.78
C GLY A 65 0.78 -10.36 -12.68
N LEU A 66 1.45 -10.39 -11.52
CA LEU A 66 2.78 -9.80 -11.40
C LEU A 66 3.83 -10.63 -12.17
N THR A 67 4.58 -9.97 -13.07
CA THR A 67 5.79 -10.57 -13.64
C THR A 67 6.84 -10.80 -12.56
N ALA A 68 7.84 -11.65 -12.82
CA ALA A 68 8.96 -11.88 -11.91
C ALA A 68 9.66 -10.57 -11.49
N GLN A 69 9.88 -9.68 -12.45
CA GLN A 69 10.53 -8.40 -12.18
C GLN A 69 9.66 -7.47 -11.33
N SER A 70 8.36 -7.34 -11.66
CA SER A 70 7.45 -6.46 -10.89
C SER A 70 7.24 -6.99 -9.47
N PHE A 71 7.08 -8.29 -9.27
CA PHE A 71 7.02 -8.89 -7.94
C PHE A 71 8.29 -8.62 -7.12
N ALA A 72 9.47 -8.83 -7.71
CA ALA A 72 10.74 -8.59 -7.05
C ALA A 72 10.91 -7.11 -6.64
N ASN A 73 10.49 -6.17 -7.50
CA ASN A 73 10.51 -4.74 -7.20
C ASN A 73 9.54 -4.38 -6.06
N THR A 74 8.32 -4.92 -6.10
CA THR A 74 7.30 -4.70 -5.07
C THR A 74 7.76 -5.19 -3.70
N MET A 75 8.30 -6.40 -3.63
CA MET A 75 8.80 -6.94 -2.36
C MET A 75 10.04 -6.19 -1.84
N ALA A 76 10.93 -5.76 -2.73
CA ALA A 76 12.08 -4.95 -2.34
C ALA A 76 11.68 -3.56 -1.82
N ALA A 77 10.66 -2.93 -2.42
CA ALA A 77 10.10 -1.66 -1.94
C ALA A 77 9.40 -1.85 -0.58
N SER A 78 8.64 -2.94 -0.41
CA SER A 78 8.02 -3.30 0.87
C SER A 78 9.06 -3.47 1.97
N ASP A 79 10.11 -4.29 1.75
CA ASP A 79 11.18 -4.47 2.73
C ASP A 79 11.87 -3.14 3.07
N THR A 80 12.09 -2.26 2.08
CA THR A 80 12.71 -0.95 2.30
C THR A 80 11.82 -0.08 3.20
N PHE A 81 10.52 -0.01 2.90
CA PHE A 81 9.56 0.72 3.72
C PHE A 81 9.52 0.20 5.16
N GLU A 82 9.48 -1.12 5.35
CA GLU A 82 9.44 -1.74 6.67
C GLU A 82 10.70 -1.44 7.48
N ILE A 83 11.88 -1.52 6.85
CA ILE A 83 13.15 -1.21 7.52
C ILE A 83 13.21 0.28 7.93
N GLU A 84 12.80 1.20 7.05
CA GLU A 84 12.84 2.62 7.34
C GLU A 84 11.81 3.03 8.39
N SER A 85 10.57 2.58 8.27
CA SER A 85 9.50 2.85 9.24
C SER A 85 9.84 2.29 10.63
N ALA A 86 10.40 1.09 10.67
CA ALA A 86 10.80 0.45 11.92
C ALA A 86 12.00 1.16 12.58
N LYS A 87 12.96 1.68 11.83
CA LYS A 87 14.04 2.53 12.39
C LYS A 87 13.48 3.78 13.05
N ILE A 88 12.52 4.46 12.41
CA ILE A 88 11.84 5.61 13.00
C ILE A 88 11.13 5.20 14.30
N ALA A 89 10.49 4.02 14.31
CA ALA A 89 9.77 3.53 15.48
C ALA A 89 10.69 3.14 16.65
N GLN A 90 11.89 2.62 16.40
CA GLN A 90 12.85 2.37 17.47
C GLN A 90 13.20 3.65 18.24
N ASP A 91 13.28 4.78 17.55
CA ASP A 91 13.60 6.06 18.16
C ASP A 91 12.37 6.70 18.82
N LYS A 92 11.21 6.71 18.14
CA LYS A 92 10.06 7.55 18.48
C LYS A 92 8.93 6.84 19.22
N ALA A 93 8.76 5.53 19.08
CA ALA A 93 7.67 4.80 19.75
C ALA A 93 7.78 4.96 21.29
N THR A 94 6.63 5.12 21.93
CA THR A 94 6.55 5.23 23.40
C THR A 94 6.28 3.89 24.06
N ALA A 95 5.51 3.02 23.40
CA ALA A 95 5.21 1.69 23.91
C ALA A 95 6.41 0.73 23.75
N PRO A 96 6.89 0.09 24.83
CA PRO A 96 8.01 -0.86 24.75
C PRO A 96 7.75 -2.03 23.79
N ALA A 97 6.49 -2.49 23.68
CA ALA A 97 6.09 -3.53 22.75
C ALA A 97 6.35 -3.12 21.29
N LEU A 98 6.01 -1.89 20.92
CA LEU A 98 6.24 -1.36 19.57
C LEU A 98 7.73 -1.20 19.27
N LYS A 99 8.55 -0.79 20.23
CA LYS A 99 10.00 -0.76 20.05
C LYS A 99 10.60 -2.14 19.81
N LYS A 100 10.10 -3.15 20.54
CA LYS A 100 10.51 -4.54 20.32
C LYS A 100 10.09 -5.05 18.95
N PHE A 101 8.84 -4.79 18.57
CA PHE A 101 8.31 -5.13 17.23
C PHE A 101 9.15 -4.45 16.15
N ALA A 102 9.43 -3.16 16.25
CA ALA A 102 10.26 -2.43 15.31
C ALA A 102 11.67 -3.03 15.16
N ALA A 103 12.30 -3.45 16.26
CA ALA A 103 13.59 -4.15 16.19
C ALA A 103 13.49 -5.47 15.43
N GLN A 104 12.41 -6.22 15.62
CA GLN A 104 12.11 -7.44 14.87
C GLN A 104 11.91 -7.14 13.37
N MET A 105 11.15 -6.10 13.01
CA MET A 105 10.93 -5.71 11.61
C MET A 105 12.25 -5.39 10.89
N VAL A 106 13.14 -4.62 11.49
CA VAL A 106 14.46 -4.34 10.90
C VAL A 106 15.22 -5.63 10.63
N LYS A 107 15.27 -6.55 11.59
CA LYS A 107 15.98 -7.83 11.47
C LYS A 107 15.39 -8.70 10.36
N ASP A 108 14.07 -8.90 10.40
CA ASP A 108 13.40 -9.89 9.56
C ASP A 108 13.29 -9.39 8.10
N HIS A 109 13.03 -8.11 7.89
CA HIS A 109 12.99 -7.52 6.53
C HIS A 109 14.39 -7.35 5.91
N THR A 110 15.44 -7.16 6.71
CA THR A 110 16.83 -7.25 6.22
C THR A 110 17.15 -8.66 5.73
N ALA A 111 16.73 -9.68 6.48
CA ALA A 111 16.92 -11.07 6.07
C ALA A 111 16.05 -11.43 4.84
N SER A 112 14.81 -10.89 4.76
CA SER A 112 13.93 -11.02 3.59
C SER A 112 14.59 -10.46 2.34
N THR A 113 15.11 -9.23 2.40
CA THR A 113 15.83 -8.59 1.29
C THR A 113 16.98 -9.46 0.75
N ALA A 114 17.77 -10.09 1.63
CA ALA A 114 18.87 -10.98 1.21
C ALA A 114 18.34 -12.23 0.48
N LYS A 115 17.28 -12.85 1.01
CA LYS A 115 16.64 -14.01 0.38
C LYS A 115 16.00 -13.65 -0.96
N LEU A 116 15.32 -12.50 -1.03
CA LEU A 116 14.72 -11.99 -2.26
C LEU A 116 15.77 -11.80 -3.35
N LYS A 117 16.91 -11.18 -3.05
CA LYS A 117 18.01 -11.02 -4.01
C LYS A 117 18.49 -12.35 -4.58
N THR A 118 18.64 -13.37 -3.72
CA THR A 118 19.04 -14.71 -4.14
C THR A 118 17.98 -15.35 -5.05
N ALA A 119 16.71 -15.28 -4.68
CA ALA A 119 15.62 -15.85 -5.49
C ALA A 119 15.45 -15.11 -6.82
N ALA A 120 15.58 -13.80 -6.82
CA ALA A 120 15.51 -12.95 -8.01
C ALA A 120 16.66 -13.24 -9.00
N ALA A 121 17.89 -13.38 -8.51
CA ALA A 121 19.03 -13.75 -9.32
C ALA A 121 18.82 -15.11 -10.03
N SER A 122 18.22 -16.09 -9.32
CA SER A 122 17.86 -17.39 -9.92
C SER A 122 16.73 -17.29 -10.96
N ALA A 123 15.94 -16.19 -10.94
CA ALA A 123 14.92 -15.88 -11.93
C ALA A 123 15.42 -14.94 -13.04
N ASN A 124 16.70 -14.62 -13.07
CA ASN A 124 17.34 -13.66 -13.99
C ASN A 124 16.70 -12.24 -13.93
N VAL A 125 16.24 -11.82 -12.75
CA VAL A 125 15.75 -10.48 -12.49
C VAL A 125 16.57 -9.81 -11.38
N THR A 126 16.61 -8.47 -11.40
CA THR A 126 17.31 -7.67 -10.39
C THR A 126 16.31 -6.76 -9.71
N PRO A 127 16.06 -6.93 -8.39
CA PRO A 127 15.17 -6.05 -7.67
C PRO A 127 15.65 -4.59 -7.71
N ALA A 128 14.77 -3.69 -8.11
CA ALA A 128 14.99 -2.25 -8.12
C ALA A 128 13.92 -1.59 -7.22
N PRO A 129 14.16 -1.47 -5.90
CA PRO A 129 13.18 -0.92 -4.98
C PRO A 129 12.95 0.57 -5.26
N ALA A 130 11.69 0.94 -5.44
CA ALA A 130 11.25 2.32 -5.47
C ALA A 130 10.02 2.44 -4.57
N LEU A 131 10.11 3.26 -3.53
CA LEU A 131 8.98 3.51 -2.65
C LEU A 131 7.85 4.17 -3.44
N THR A 132 6.63 3.72 -3.21
CA THR A 132 5.43 4.35 -3.77
C THR A 132 5.21 5.74 -3.16
N ALA A 133 4.36 6.55 -3.79
CA ALA A 133 3.96 7.84 -3.23
C ALA A 133 3.32 7.67 -1.85
N GLU A 134 2.50 6.63 -1.66
CA GLU A 134 1.89 6.29 -0.37
C GLU A 134 2.94 5.93 0.69
N GLN A 135 3.91 5.07 0.36
CA GLN A 135 4.98 4.70 1.29
C GLN A 135 5.83 5.91 1.71
N ASN A 136 6.15 6.80 0.77
CA ASN A 136 6.85 8.05 1.07
C ASN A 136 6.02 8.94 2.01
N ALA A 137 4.74 9.15 1.72
CA ALA A 137 3.84 9.93 2.57
C ALA A 137 3.70 9.31 3.97
N ASN A 138 3.63 7.99 4.07
CA ASN A 138 3.59 7.26 5.33
C ASN A 138 4.87 7.47 6.16
N LEU A 139 6.05 7.43 5.55
CA LEU A 139 7.30 7.73 6.26
C LEU A 139 7.35 9.19 6.74
N GLU A 140 6.86 10.13 5.94
CA GLU A 140 6.76 11.55 6.36
C GLU A 140 5.80 11.71 7.54
N ALA A 141 4.64 11.06 7.52
CA ALA A 141 3.70 11.06 8.63
C ALA A 141 4.33 10.51 9.92
N LEU A 142 5.11 9.42 9.84
CA LEU A 142 5.86 8.89 10.99
C LEU A 142 6.92 9.87 11.50
N ARG A 143 7.61 10.57 10.62
CA ARG A 143 8.60 11.58 11.03
C ARG A 143 7.94 12.76 11.75
N ALA A 144 6.73 13.14 11.32
CA ALA A 144 5.97 14.25 11.92
C ALA A 144 5.30 13.87 13.25
N ALA A 145 4.78 12.66 13.38
CA ALA A 145 4.08 12.19 14.57
C ALA A 145 5.01 12.07 15.80
N SER A 146 4.46 12.13 17.01
CA SER A 146 5.18 11.95 18.28
C SER A 146 4.28 11.41 19.40
N GLY A 147 4.88 10.83 20.45
CA GLY A 147 4.13 10.32 21.59
C GLY A 147 3.13 9.23 21.21
N ALA A 148 1.94 9.25 21.82
CA ALA A 148 0.89 8.27 21.57
C ALA A 148 0.33 8.33 20.13
N ASP A 149 0.36 9.50 19.49
CA ASP A 149 -0.05 9.64 18.09
C ASP A 149 0.91 8.88 17.17
N PHE A 150 2.21 8.91 17.45
CA PHE A 150 3.19 8.10 16.72
C PHE A 150 2.86 6.62 16.82
N ASP A 151 2.63 6.12 18.02
CA ASP A 151 2.33 4.70 18.28
C ASP A 151 1.07 4.27 17.50
N THR A 152 0.06 5.11 17.45
CA THR A 152 -1.17 4.87 16.70
C THR A 152 -0.93 4.81 15.20
N VAL A 153 -0.24 5.82 14.64
CA VAL A 153 0.05 5.90 13.21
C VAL A 153 0.93 4.73 12.77
N TYR A 154 1.98 4.42 13.54
CA TYR A 154 2.88 3.29 13.23
C TYR A 154 2.12 1.97 13.17
N LYS A 155 1.29 1.65 14.18
CA LYS A 155 0.46 0.44 14.19
C LYS A 155 -0.44 0.35 12.98
N GLN A 156 -1.16 1.42 12.65
CA GLN A 156 -2.07 1.45 11.50
C GLN A 156 -1.33 1.19 10.19
N GLN A 157 -0.18 1.84 9.99
CA GLN A 157 0.64 1.66 8.80
C GLN A 157 1.19 0.24 8.70
N GLN A 158 1.66 -0.33 9.82
CA GLN A 158 2.17 -1.69 9.85
C GLN A 158 1.09 -2.72 9.51
N VAL A 159 -0.13 -2.57 10.03
CA VAL A 159 -1.26 -3.44 9.66
C VAL A 159 -1.53 -3.36 8.16
N ALA A 160 -1.64 -2.16 7.60
CA ALA A 160 -1.93 -1.98 6.18
C ALA A 160 -0.81 -2.55 5.28
N ALA A 161 0.45 -2.25 5.58
CA ALA A 161 1.60 -2.70 4.79
C ALA A 161 1.76 -4.23 4.82
N HIS A 162 1.58 -4.86 5.99
CA HIS A 162 1.64 -6.32 6.10
C HIS A 162 0.47 -7.01 5.38
N GLN A 163 -0.74 -6.44 5.38
CA GLN A 163 -1.86 -6.96 4.59
C GLN A 163 -1.57 -6.91 3.10
N GLN A 164 -1.03 -5.81 2.60
CA GLN A 164 -0.64 -5.65 1.19
C GLN A 164 0.47 -6.64 0.81
N ALA A 165 1.52 -6.74 1.62
CA ALA A 165 2.63 -7.67 1.39
C ALA A 165 2.16 -9.13 1.41
N LEU A 166 1.31 -9.51 2.36
CA LEU A 166 0.77 -10.87 2.47
C LEU A 166 -0.06 -11.23 1.23
N SER A 167 -0.91 -10.32 0.75
CA SER A 167 -1.68 -10.51 -0.47
C SER A 167 -0.77 -10.72 -1.70
N ALA A 168 0.26 -9.90 -1.86
CA ALA A 168 1.21 -10.03 -2.96
C ALA A 168 2.00 -11.37 -2.90
N LEU A 169 2.45 -11.76 -1.70
CA LEU A 169 3.16 -13.02 -1.49
C LEU A 169 2.27 -14.23 -1.80
N GLN A 170 1.06 -14.26 -1.28
CA GLN A 170 0.11 -15.37 -1.51
C GLN A 170 -0.28 -15.47 -2.98
N GLY A 171 -0.56 -14.34 -3.62
CA GLY A 171 -0.90 -14.29 -5.05
C GLY A 171 0.24 -14.79 -5.92
N TYR A 172 1.49 -14.35 -5.65
CA TYR A 172 2.64 -14.81 -6.42
C TYR A 172 3.03 -16.27 -6.12
N ALA A 173 2.88 -16.73 -4.89
CA ALA A 173 3.08 -18.14 -4.54
C ALA A 173 2.14 -19.07 -5.33
N ALA A 174 0.90 -18.66 -5.53
CA ALA A 174 -0.08 -19.42 -6.30
C ALA A 174 0.18 -19.33 -7.82
N ASN A 175 0.34 -18.13 -8.36
CA ASN A 175 0.22 -17.84 -9.79
C ASN A 175 1.52 -17.34 -10.46
N GLY A 176 2.59 -17.07 -9.69
CA GLY A 176 3.83 -16.54 -10.21
C GLY A 176 4.51 -17.48 -11.23
N GLU A 177 5.23 -16.93 -12.18
CA GLU A 177 5.89 -17.65 -13.26
C GLU A 177 7.27 -18.21 -12.87
N ALA A 178 8.02 -17.52 -11.98
CA ALA A 178 9.38 -17.90 -11.62
C ALA A 178 9.41 -18.80 -10.37
N ALA A 179 9.86 -20.04 -10.51
CA ALA A 179 9.85 -21.04 -9.44
C ALA A 179 10.61 -20.60 -8.17
N SER A 180 11.76 -19.93 -8.33
CA SER A 180 12.56 -19.42 -7.20
C SER A 180 11.83 -18.33 -6.40
N LEU A 181 11.14 -17.43 -7.10
CA LEU A 181 10.34 -16.37 -6.47
C LEU A 181 9.03 -16.92 -5.87
N LYS A 182 8.41 -17.96 -6.47
CA LYS A 182 7.29 -18.69 -5.83
C LYS A 182 7.73 -19.32 -4.52
N THR A 183 8.90 -19.94 -4.49
CA THR A 183 9.46 -20.52 -3.26
C THR A 183 9.75 -19.45 -2.22
N PHE A 184 10.33 -18.32 -2.62
CA PHE A 184 10.50 -17.17 -1.74
C PHE A 184 9.17 -16.69 -1.16
N ALA A 185 8.17 -16.50 -2.02
CA ALA A 185 6.85 -16.03 -1.62
C ALA A 185 6.17 -16.98 -0.63
N SER A 186 6.18 -18.29 -0.92
CA SER A 186 5.59 -19.33 -0.04
C SER A 186 6.27 -19.39 1.33
N ASN A 187 7.60 -19.19 1.38
CA ASN A 187 8.36 -19.23 2.64
C ASN A 187 8.23 -17.93 3.45
N THR A 188 7.96 -16.80 2.79
CA THR A 188 7.90 -15.48 3.43
C THR A 188 6.49 -15.15 3.93
N ALA A 189 5.45 -15.60 3.23
CA ALA A 189 4.05 -15.33 3.60
C ALA A 189 3.72 -15.68 5.07
N PRO A 190 4.09 -16.85 5.62
CA PRO A 190 3.79 -17.17 7.02
C PRO A 190 4.54 -16.27 8.02
N VAL A 191 5.71 -15.74 7.67
CA VAL A 191 6.45 -14.79 8.51
C VAL A 191 5.69 -13.47 8.57
N VAL A 192 5.28 -12.92 7.42
CA VAL A 192 4.50 -11.67 7.31
C VAL A 192 3.14 -11.82 8.01
N GLU A 193 2.48 -12.98 7.90
CA GLU A 193 1.26 -13.27 8.64
C GLU A 193 1.48 -13.24 10.16
N GLY A 194 2.61 -13.76 10.62
CA GLY A 194 3.00 -13.72 12.04
C GLY A 194 3.16 -12.27 12.54
N HIS A 195 3.87 -11.43 11.78
CA HIS A 195 4.03 -10.00 12.09
C HIS A 195 2.68 -9.27 12.12
N LEU A 196 1.80 -9.55 11.13
CA LEU A 196 0.46 -8.96 11.08
C LEU A 196 -0.35 -9.30 12.33
N LYS A 197 -0.37 -10.58 12.73
CA LYS A 197 -1.06 -11.01 13.95
C LYS A 197 -0.49 -10.34 15.21
N GLU A 198 0.85 -10.21 15.28
CA GLU A 198 1.51 -9.56 16.42
C GLU A 198 1.11 -8.09 16.53
N VAL A 199 1.21 -7.32 15.44
CA VAL A 199 0.88 -5.88 15.49
C VAL A 199 -0.61 -5.62 15.70
N GLN A 200 -1.50 -6.50 15.22
CA GLN A 200 -2.94 -6.42 15.48
C GLN A 200 -3.29 -6.68 16.95
N GLY A 201 -2.48 -7.47 17.65
CA GLY A 201 -2.66 -7.79 19.07
C GLY A 201 -2.14 -6.73 20.04
N MET A 202 -1.47 -5.69 19.56
CA MET A 202 -0.94 -4.59 20.35
C MET A 202 -2.00 -3.46 20.47
#